data_d5dcec34d10ba430d7e0927e19c478c1
#
_entry.id   d5dcec34d10ba430d7e0927e19c478c1
#
_cell.length_a   1.000
_cell.length_b   1.000
_cell.length_c   1.000
_cell.angle_alpha   90.00
_cell.angle_beta   90.00
_cell.angle_gamma   90.00
#
_symmetry.space_group_name_H-M   'P 1'
#
loop_
_entity.id
_entity.type
_entity.pdbx_description
1 polymer ?
#
loop_
_entity_poly.entity_id
_entity_poly.type
_entity_poly.pdbx_seq_one_letter_code
_entity_poly.pdbx_strand_id
1 'polypeptide(L)'
;MNRRHARSLILIAAASGVLTACSKPDPGKGETRKLIMGTFTEDSVTDRAGKAVAATISNTVPGVYVETWPSKGAYMNIEHLFDGTYDLVIVPAGAAYEAYTGTGACEGEKKEKLRAVAACYPLVST
;
A
#
# COMPACT_ATOMS: atom_id res chain seq x y z
N MET A 1 7.89 -9.27 -86.33
CA MET A 1 8.36 -10.35 -85.49
C MET A 1 8.77 -9.81 -84.15
N ASN A 2 8.02 -10.16 -83.11
CA ASN A 2 7.96 -9.52 -81.82
C ASN A 2 9.08 -9.99 -80.86
N ARG A 3 9.88 -9.06 -80.38
CA ARG A 3 10.73 -9.29 -79.21
C ARG A 3 10.08 -8.67 -77.96
N ARG A 4 9.51 -9.53 -77.15
CA ARG A 4 8.97 -9.13 -75.83
C ARG A 4 10.13 -9.06 -74.83
N HIS A 5 10.41 -7.87 -74.37
CA HIS A 5 11.33 -7.63 -73.25
C HIS A 5 10.58 -7.90 -71.94
N ALA A 6 10.96 -8.98 -71.28
CA ALA A 6 10.57 -9.25 -69.90
C ALA A 6 11.37 -8.33 -68.98
N ARG A 7 10.66 -7.39 -68.34
CA ARG A 7 11.22 -6.58 -67.25
C ARG A 7 11.06 -7.32 -65.93
N SER A 8 12.17 -7.86 -65.43
CA SER A 8 12.25 -8.39 -64.07
C SER A 8 12.10 -7.25 -63.06
N LEU A 9 11.00 -7.27 -62.32
CA LEU A 9 10.82 -6.44 -61.13
C LEU A 9 11.52 -7.13 -59.97
N ILE A 10 12.59 -6.52 -59.51
CA ILE A 10 13.26 -6.92 -58.25
C ILE A 10 12.49 -6.25 -57.11
N LEU A 11 11.73 -7.04 -56.35
CA LEU A 11 11.06 -6.59 -55.13
C LEU A 11 12.10 -6.62 -53.99
N ILE A 12 12.57 -5.43 -53.60
CA ILE A 12 13.38 -5.28 -52.39
C ILE A 12 12.44 -5.22 -51.21
N ALA A 13 12.33 -6.34 -50.48
CA ALA A 13 11.62 -6.36 -49.19
C ALA A 13 12.52 -5.73 -48.13
N ALA A 14 12.21 -4.48 -47.76
CA ALA A 14 12.81 -3.84 -46.62
C ALA A 14 12.25 -4.47 -45.33
N ALA A 15 13.02 -5.33 -44.69
CA ALA A 15 12.72 -5.85 -43.37
C ALA A 15 12.89 -4.73 -42.34
N SER A 16 11.79 -4.03 -42.03
CA SER A 16 11.74 -3.09 -40.89
C SER A 16 11.79 -3.89 -39.60
N GLY A 17 12.99 -4.06 -39.05
CA GLY A 17 13.18 -4.60 -37.71
C GLY A 17 12.57 -3.64 -36.69
N VAL A 18 11.42 -4.00 -36.15
CA VAL A 18 10.85 -3.35 -34.97
C VAL A 18 11.73 -3.70 -33.78
N LEU A 19 12.65 -2.81 -33.41
CA LEU A 19 13.35 -2.84 -32.14
C LEU A 19 12.30 -2.57 -31.05
N THR A 20 11.73 -3.64 -30.51
CA THR A 20 10.93 -3.57 -29.29
C THR A 20 11.90 -3.23 -28.15
N ALA A 21 12.09 -1.93 -27.90
CA ALA A 21 12.78 -1.49 -26.70
C ALA A 21 12.00 -2.01 -25.50
N CYS A 22 12.55 -2.98 -24.78
CA CYS A 22 12.08 -3.32 -23.45
C CYS A 22 12.29 -2.10 -22.55
N SER A 23 11.32 -1.20 -22.53
CA SER A 23 11.26 -0.13 -21.54
C SER A 23 11.13 -0.82 -20.20
N LYS A 24 12.13 -0.64 -19.31
CA LYS A 24 11.96 -0.96 -17.89
C LYS A 24 10.66 -0.28 -17.44
N PRO A 25 9.78 -0.98 -16.69
CA PRO A 25 8.60 -0.33 -16.16
C PRO A 25 9.07 0.84 -15.29
N ASP A 26 8.59 2.02 -15.65
CA ASP A 26 8.81 3.25 -14.88
C ASP A 26 8.14 3.05 -13.51
N PRO A 27 8.86 3.09 -12.37
CA PRO A 27 8.28 2.82 -11.05
C PRO A 27 7.19 3.84 -10.64
N GLY A 28 6.90 4.84 -11.47
CA GLY A 28 5.86 5.85 -11.25
C GLY A 28 4.55 5.65 -12.03
N LYS A 29 4.40 4.62 -12.84
CA LYS A 29 3.19 4.38 -13.68
C LYS A 29 2.44 3.08 -13.37
N GLY A 30 2.59 2.55 -12.14
CA GLY A 30 1.76 1.48 -11.63
C GLY A 30 0.44 2.02 -11.04
N GLU A 31 -0.58 1.18 -11.03
CA GLU A 31 -1.83 1.44 -10.32
C GLU A 31 -1.53 1.83 -8.87
N THR A 32 -2.06 2.97 -8.40
CA THR A 32 -1.86 3.42 -7.02
C THR A 32 -2.57 2.49 -6.06
N ARG A 33 -1.82 1.82 -5.20
CA ARG A 33 -2.38 0.97 -4.14
C ARG A 33 -2.93 1.85 -3.03
N LYS A 34 -4.24 1.80 -2.82
CA LYS A 34 -4.90 2.45 -1.70
C LYS A 34 -4.82 1.54 -0.47
N LEU A 35 -4.36 2.09 0.66
CA LEU A 35 -4.35 1.46 1.98
C LEU A 35 -5.27 2.23 2.91
N ILE A 36 -5.94 1.55 3.81
CA ILE A 36 -6.81 2.14 4.83
C ILE A 36 -6.12 2.03 6.17
N MET A 37 -5.96 3.17 6.85
CA MET A 37 -5.38 3.24 8.19
C MET A 37 -6.45 3.58 9.22
N GLY A 38 -6.72 2.66 10.17
CA GLY A 38 -7.55 2.93 11.33
C GLY A 38 -6.84 3.85 12.32
N THR A 39 -7.48 4.98 12.65
CA THR A 39 -7.01 5.92 13.67
C THR A 39 -7.91 5.87 14.91
N PHE A 40 -7.99 6.93 15.69
CA PHE A 40 -8.89 7.03 16.84
C PHE A 40 -10.00 8.04 16.56
N THR A 41 -10.72 8.43 17.61
CA THR A 41 -11.76 9.46 17.54
C THR A 41 -11.24 10.67 16.78
N GLU A 42 -12.06 11.19 15.89
CA GLU A 42 -11.74 12.33 15.04
C GLU A 42 -11.18 13.50 15.88
N ASP A 43 -10.16 14.17 15.35
CA ASP A 43 -9.42 15.27 15.98
C ASP A 43 -8.67 14.92 17.28
N SER A 44 -8.66 13.68 17.73
CA SER A 44 -7.78 13.26 18.82
C SER A 44 -6.30 13.39 18.45
N VAL A 45 -5.42 13.40 19.46
CA VAL A 45 -3.96 13.41 19.23
C VAL A 45 -3.54 12.23 18.36
N THR A 46 -4.11 11.05 18.62
CA THR A 46 -3.81 9.83 17.85
C THR A 46 -4.33 9.89 16.42
N ASP A 47 -5.50 10.50 16.19
CA ASP A 47 -6.03 10.70 14.85
C ASP A 47 -5.14 11.67 14.05
N ARG A 48 -4.75 12.79 14.64
CA ARG A 48 -3.82 13.74 14.00
C ARG A 48 -2.46 13.11 13.70
N ALA A 49 -1.93 12.29 14.62
CA ALA A 49 -0.70 11.55 14.39
C ALA A 49 -0.86 10.54 13.24
N GLY A 50 -1.97 9.82 13.19
CA GLY A 50 -2.30 8.90 12.10
C GLY A 50 -2.39 9.61 10.74
N LYS A 51 -3.07 10.75 10.69
CA LYS A 51 -3.15 11.60 9.48
C LYS A 51 -1.75 12.05 9.01
N ALA A 52 -0.86 12.43 9.93
CA ALA A 52 0.51 12.82 9.60
C ALA A 52 1.33 11.63 9.06
N VAL A 53 1.22 10.45 9.66
CA VAL A 53 1.87 9.22 9.19
C VAL A 53 1.34 8.82 7.81
N ALA A 54 0.03 8.82 7.62
CA ALA A 54 -0.62 8.52 6.34
C ALA A 54 -0.15 9.46 5.22
N ALA A 55 -0.10 10.76 5.50
CA ALA A 55 0.42 11.77 4.56
C ALA A 55 1.90 11.52 4.23
N THR A 56 2.72 11.19 5.24
CA THR A 56 4.14 10.89 5.03
C THR A 56 4.32 9.68 4.11
N ILE A 57 3.61 8.58 4.36
CA ILE A 57 3.69 7.38 3.50
C ILE A 57 3.24 7.72 2.08
N SER A 58 2.09 8.39 1.93
CA SER A 58 1.54 8.76 0.62
C SER A 58 2.46 9.66 -0.20
N ASN A 59 3.23 10.53 0.47
CA ASN A 59 4.15 11.45 -0.19
C ASN A 59 5.53 10.85 -0.47
N THR A 60 5.94 9.82 0.28
CA THR A 60 7.31 9.27 0.19
C THR A 60 7.38 7.91 -0.50
N VAL A 61 6.28 7.15 -0.54
CA VAL A 61 6.23 5.82 -1.14
C VAL A 61 5.51 5.89 -2.50
N PRO A 62 6.23 5.80 -3.63
CA PRO A 62 5.61 5.84 -4.94
C PRO A 62 4.56 4.74 -5.13
N GLY A 63 3.40 5.11 -5.67
CA GLY A 63 2.33 4.15 -5.95
C GLY A 63 1.54 3.68 -4.71
N VAL A 64 1.70 4.36 -3.56
CA VAL A 64 0.92 4.09 -2.34
C VAL A 64 0.18 5.35 -1.91
N TYR A 65 -1.10 5.20 -1.61
CA TYR A 65 -1.94 6.23 -1.00
C TYR A 65 -2.60 5.67 0.27
N VAL A 66 -2.45 6.35 1.39
CA VAL A 66 -3.04 5.96 2.67
C VAL A 66 -4.19 6.89 3.03
N GLU A 67 -5.38 6.32 3.16
CA GLU A 67 -6.56 7.01 3.67
C GLU A 67 -6.75 6.69 5.16
N THR A 68 -7.12 7.67 5.97
CA THR A 68 -7.35 7.49 7.41
C THR A 68 -8.83 7.38 7.72
N TRP A 69 -9.19 6.41 8.55
CA TRP A 69 -10.55 6.21 9.02
C TRP A 69 -10.59 6.31 10.55
N PRO A 70 -11.34 7.27 11.11
CA PRO A 70 -11.54 7.37 12.55
C PRO A 70 -12.26 6.15 13.12
N SER A 71 -11.91 5.77 14.35
CA SER A 71 -12.52 4.64 15.05
C SER A 71 -12.82 4.96 16.51
N LYS A 72 -13.46 4.00 17.19
CA LYS A 72 -13.83 4.14 18.61
C LYS A 72 -12.78 3.61 19.59
N GLY A 73 -11.65 3.06 19.11
CA GLY A 73 -10.61 2.63 20.03
C GLY A 73 -9.66 1.55 19.48
N ALA A 74 -8.64 1.24 20.30
CA ALA A 74 -7.53 0.38 19.92
C ALA A 74 -7.94 -1.03 19.53
N TYR A 75 -8.80 -1.66 20.34
CA TYR A 75 -9.21 -3.05 20.11
C TYR A 75 -10.09 -3.18 18.87
N MET A 76 -10.99 -2.21 18.62
CA MET A 76 -11.73 -2.16 17.36
C MET A 76 -10.80 -2.03 16.16
N ASN A 77 -9.75 -1.21 16.25
CA ASN A 77 -8.75 -1.08 15.20
C ASN A 77 -8.05 -2.42 14.92
N ILE A 78 -7.69 -3.15 15.98
CA ILE A 78 -7.05 -4.45 15.85
C ILE A 78 -7.99 -5.46 15.20
N GLU A 79 -9.26 -5.51 15.59
CA GLU A 79 -10.24 -6.38 14.95
C GLU A 79 -10.38 -6.06 13.45
N HIS A 80 -10.54 -4.79 13.09
CA HIS A 80 -10.63 -4.38 11.69
C HIS A 80 -9.35 -4.62 10.87
N LEU A 81 -8.19 -4.67 11.52
CA LEU A 81 -6.96 -5.10 10.86
C LEU A 81 -7.00 -6.60 10.53
N PHE A 82 -7.57 -7.43 11.40
CA PHE A 82 -7.63 -8.88 11.21
C PHE A 82 -8.80 -9.33 10.33
N ASP A 83 -9.89 -8.58 10.27
CA ASP A 83 -11.00 -8.85 9.32
C ASP A 83 -10.72 -8.29 7.91
N GLY A 84 -9.62 -7.54 7.74
CA GLY A 84 -9.20 -6.99 6.46
C GLY A 84 -9.86 -5.66 6.09
N THR A 85 -10.60 -5.03 7.00
CA THR A 85 -11.18 -3.69 6.79
C THR A 85 -10.10 -2.63 6.79
N TYR A 86 -9.06 -2.78 7.63
CA TYR A 86 -7.89 -1.90 7.68
C TYR A 86 -6.62 -2.64 7.25
N ASP A 87 -5.73 -1.94 6.57
CA ASP A 87 -4.40 -2.43 6.21
C ASP A 87 -3.35 -2.03 7.27
N LEU A 88 -3.57 -0.91 7.92
CA LEU A 88 -2.71 -0.33 8.95
C LEU A 88 -3.56 0.19 10.11
N VAL A 89 -3.02 0.17 11.31
CA VAL A 89 -3.68 0.77 12.46
C VAL A 89 -2.68 1.50 13.35
N ILE A 90 -3.14 2.56 14.00
CA ILE A 90 -2.38 3.21 15.06
C ILE A 90 -3.02 2.84 16.41
N VAL A 91 -2.25 2.23 17.29
CA VAL A 91 -2.74 1.73 18.57
C VAL A 91 -1.69 1.92 19.66
N PRO A 92 -2.08 2.03 20.95
CA PRO A 92 -1.16 1.99 22.06
C PRO A 92 -0.40 0.66 22.11
N ALA A 93 0.90 0.71 22.48
CA ALA A 93 1.75 -0.48 22.56
C ALA A 93 1.19 -1.54 23.52
N GLY A 94 0.53 -1.14 24.62
CA GLY A 94 -0.13 -2.06 25.55
C GLY A 94 -1.24 -2.88 24.87
N ALA A 95 -2.13 -2.23 24.11
CA ALA A 95 -3.20 -2.93 23.40
C ALA A 95 -2.63 -3.87 22.31
N ALA A 96 -1.59 -3.45 21.60
CA ALA A 96 -0.91 -4.31 20.64
C ALA A 96 -0.27 -5.53 21.31
N TYR A 97 0.34 -5.35 22.48
CA TYR A 97 0.93 -6.43 23.26
C TYR A 97 -0.13 -7.43 23.75
N GLU A 98 -1.24 -6.93 24.31
CA GLU A 98 -2.35 -7.78 24.77
C GLU A 98 -2.94 -8.60 23.61
N ALA A 99 -3.15 -7.97 22.46
CA ALA A 99 -3.65 -8.67 21.27
C ALA A 99 -2.65 -9.72 20.77
N TYR A 100 -1.35 -9.39 20.72
CA TYR A 100 -0.33 -10.34 20.26
C TYR A 100 -0.19 -11.55 21.18
N THR A 101 -0.26 -11.35 22.51
CA THR A 101 -0.09 -12.40 23.51
C THR A 101 -1.39 -13.13 23.88
N GLY A 102 -2.55 -12.56 23.53
CA GLY A 102 -3.86 -13.08 23.94
C GLY A 102 -4.10 -12.91 25.43
N THR A 103 -3.73 -11.75 25.99
CA THR A 103 -3.90 -11.40 27.41
C THR A 103 -4.78 -10.18 27.58
N GLY A 104 -5.11 -9.81 28.80
CA GLY A 104 -5.92 -8.61 29.09
C GLY A 104 -7.28 -8.62 28.38
N ALA A 105 -7.57 -7.58 27.64
CA ALA A 105 -8.82 -7.46 26.89
C ALA A 105 -8.94 -8.45 25.71
N CYS A 106 -7.84 -9.08 25.32
CA CYS A 106 -7.77 -10.08 24.25
C CYS A 106 -7.57 -11.50 24.79
N GLU A 107 -7.95 -11.78 26.06
CA GLU A 107 -7.73 -13.08 26.68
C GLU A 107 -8.31 -14.23 25.86
N GLY A 108 -7.48 -15.21 25.53
CA GLY A 108 -7.85 -16.37 24.71
C GLY A 108 -7.79 -16.14 23.20
N GLU A 109 -7.60 -14.90 22.72
CA GLU A 109 -7.56 -14.57 21.30
C GLU A 109 -6.21 -13.97 20.87
N LYS A 110 -5.24 -14.81 20.58
CA LYS A 110 -3.93 -14.37 20.10
C LYS A 110 -3.96 -13.88 18.66
N LYS A 111 -3.46 -12.70 18.44
CA LYS A 111 -3.28 -12.10 17.10
C LYS A 111 -1.80 -12.20 16.65
N GLU A 112 -1.25 -13.41 16.58
CA GLU A 112 0.18 -13.68 16.32
C GLU A 112 0.71 -13.13 14.98
N LYS A 113 -0.17 -12.78 14.05
CA LYS A 113 0.20 -12.14 12.77
C LYS A 113 0.37 -10.63 12.88
N LEU A 114 0.07 -10.02 14.02
CA LEU A 114 0.28 -8.58 14.24
C LEU A 114 1.77 -8.23 14.11
N ARG A 115 2.07 -7.15 13.42
CA ARG A 115 3.43 -6.65 13.23
C ARG A 115 3.50 -5.16 13.50
N ALA A 116 4.49 -4.74 14.30
CA ALA A 116 4.80 -3.33 14.49
C ALA A 116 5.62 -2.82 13.29
N VAL A 117 5.19 -1.72 12.70
CA VAL A 117 5.89 -1.04 11.61
C VAL A 117 6.78 0.07 12.15
N ALA A 118 6.25 0.89 13.06
CA ALA A 118 6.98 2.00 13.69
C ALA A 118 6.37 2.37 15.04
N ALA A 119 7.16 3.02 15.89
CA ALA A 119 6.69 3.74 17.07
C ALA A 119 6.56 5.22 16.72
N CYS A 120 5.37 5.80 16.89
CA CYS A 120 5.09 7.16 16.47
C CYS A 120 5.45 8.19 17.54
N TYR A 121 5.02 7.97 18.80
CA TYR A 121 5.26 8.88 19.93
C TYR A 121 5.00 8.18 21.27
N PRO A 122 5.64 8.61 22.36
CA PRO A 122 5.33 8.08 23.68
C PRO A 122 3.98 8.62 24.18
N LEU A 123 3.13 7.73 24.72
CA LEU A 123 1.97 8.12 25.51
C LEU A 123 2.43 8.28 26.97
N VAL A 124 2.37 9.49 27.47
CA VAL A 124 2.61 9.78 28.89
C VAL A 124 1.25 9.77 29.59
N SER A 125 0.99 8.78 30.42
CA SER A 125 -0.13 8.83 31.37
C SER A 125 0.27 9.68 32.57
N THR A 126 -0.45 10.75 32.81
CA THR A 126 -0.38 11.56 34.03
C THR A 126 -1.33 10.98 35.08
#